data_da54d8ca048b2ccf515ebd4efc765c88
#
_entry.id   da54d8ca048b2ccf515ebd4efc765c88
#
_cell.length_a   1.000
_cell.length_b   1.000
_cell.length_c   1.000
_cell.angle_alpha   90.00
_cell.angle_beta   90.00
_cell.angle_gamma   90.00
#
_symmetry.space_group_name_H-M   'P 1'
#
loop_
_entity.id
_entity.type
_entity.pdbx_description
1 polymer ?
#
loop_
_entity_poly.entity_id
_entity_poly.type
_entity_poly.pdbx_seq_one_letter_code
_entity_poly.pdbx_strand_id
1 'polypeptide(L)'
;MIRTIIWFIWFVLILIISTPFIFRVKYLIKKNRIEESEALIYKCTNIWANSLLKLAGVKINVHGIENIPQDKTVLFVGNHQGNFDIPIYITQIPRVIGFISKIEVEKIPLVRTWMNFLHCVFMDRSNLRKSGEAIIRGIKNLKDGHSIVIFPEGTRSKGGPIKEFKAGSFKLATKSKCPIVPVTMDGSYKIMEHGNDPWIKPGTVNLYFHPAIETAGLSKEEQDALPKTVQNIIASKIS
;
A
#
# COMPACT_ATOMS: atom_id res chain seq x y z
N MET A 1 12.10 12.86 -20.12
CA MET A 1 12.11 14.19 -19.50
C MET A 1 10.73 14.86 -19.53
N ILE A 2 10.15 15.18 -20.67
CA ILE A 2 8.83 15.86 -20.79
C ILE A 2 7.72 15.11 -20.03
N ARG A 3 7.61 13.79 -20.18
CA ARG A 3 6.61 12.95 -19.47
C ARG A 3 6.68 13.14 -17.94
N THR A 4 7.87 13.18 -17.38
CA THR A 4 8.07 13.34 -15.94
C THR A 4 7.58 14.70 -15.46
N ILE A 5 7.90 15.77 -16.21
CA ILE A 5 7.44 17.14 -15.90
C ILE A 5 5.90 17.19 -15.91
N ILE A 6 5.29 16.71 -17.00
CA ILE A 6 3.83 16.67 -17.14
C ILE A 6 3.20 15.82 -15.99
N TRP A 7 3.83 14.70 -15.64
CA TRP A 7 3.35 13.82 -14.56
C TRP A 7 3.35 14.53 -13.20
N PHE A 8 4.42 15.25 -12.85
CA PHE A 8 4.48 15.99 -11.58
C PHE A 8 3.52 17.17 -11.55
N ILE A 9 3.35 17.88 -12.66
CA ILE A 9 2.34 18.94 -12.79
C ILE A 9 0.95 18.33 -12.57
N TRP A 10 0.64 17.21 -13.24
CA TRP A 10 -0.64 16.52 -13.09
C TRP A 10 -0.86 16.00 -11.67
N PHE A 11 0.18 15.43 -11.05
CA PHE A 11 0.12 15.00 -9.66
C PHE A 11 -0.36 16.11 -8.71
N VAL A 12 0.17 17.33 -8.87
CA VAL A 12 -0.23 18.48 -8.06
C VAL A 12 -1.64 18.94 -8.43
N LEU A 13 -1.94 19.08 -9.71
CA LEU A 13 -3.24 19.55 -10.21
C LEU A 13 -4.38 18.63 -9.75
N ILE A 14 -4.23 17.32 -9.88
CA ILE A 14 -5.30 16.39 -9.50
C ILE A 14 -5.53 16.39 -7.98
N LEU A 15 -4.51 16.63 -7.17
CA LEU A 15 -4.68 16.84 -5.73
C LEU A 15 -5.50 18.10 -5.43
N ILE A 16 -5.24 19.21 -6.13
CA ILE A 16 -6.00 20.45 -6.00
C ILE A 16 -7.44 20.24 -6.45
N ILE A 17 -7.66 19.62 -7.61
CA ILE A 17 -8.99 19.30 -8.16
C ILE A 17 -9.78 18.39 -7.19
N SER A 18 -9.10 17.54 -6.43
CA SER A 18 -9.74 16.67 -5.45
C SER A 18 -10.25 17.39 -4.18
N THR A 19 -9.89 18.66 -3.97
CA THR A 19 -10.23 19.40 -2.74
C THR A 19 -11.74 19.46 -2.42
N PRO A 20 -12.66 19.71 -3.37
CA PRO A 20 -14.11 19.69 -3.09
C PRO A 20 -14.59 18.35 -2.54
N PHE A 21 -14.00 17.23 -3.01
CA PHE A 21 -14.34 15.90 -2.53
C PHE A 21 -13.88 15.67 -1.08
N ILE A 22 -12.78 16.29 -0.64
CA ILE A 22 -12.38 16.28 0.77
C ILE A 22 -13.49 16.83 1.68
N PHE A 23 -14.09 17.96 1.30
CA PHE A 23 -15.21 18.52 2.07
C PHE A 23 -16.42 17.59 2.03
N ARG A 24 -16.72 16.97 0.89
CA ARG A 24 -17.82 16.02 0.76
C ARG A 24 -17.60 14.79 1.64
N VAL A 25 -16.40 14.19 1.64
CA VAL A 25 -16.06 13.06 2.52
C VAL A 25 -16.24 13.45 3.99
N LYS A 26 -15.67 14.59 4.42
CA LYS A 26 -15.83 15.08 5.80
C LYS A 26 -17.31 15.28 6.18
N TYR A 27 -18.12 15.79 5.27
CA TYR A 27 -19.57 15.95 5.49
C TYR A 27 -20.25 14.58 5.67
N LEU A 28 -19.95 13.59 4.83
CA LEU A 28 -20.51 12.24 4.92
C LEU A 28 -20.14 11.58 6.25
N ILE A 29 -18.87 11.64 6.65
CA ILE A 29 -18.39 11.12 7.94
C ILE A 29 -19.13 11.81 9.10
N LYS A 30 -19.25 13.14 9.08
CA LYS A 30 -19.99 13.91 10.13
C LYS A 30 -21.45 13.50 10.21
N LYS A 31 -22.06 13.06 9.10
CA LYS A 31 -23.45 12.57 9.03
C LYS A 31 -23.58 11.07 9.31
N ASN A 32 -22.51 10.40 9.72
CA ASN A 32 -22.44 8.95 9.95
C ASN A 32 -22.83 8.10 8.72
N ARG A 33 -22.62 8.66 7.50
CA ARG A 33 -22.85 7.97 6.21
C ARG A 33 -21.54 7.30 5.78
N ILE A 34 -21.12 6.29 6.55
CA ILE A 34 -19.78 5.69 6.44
C ILE A 34 -19.60 4.99 5.08
N GLU A 35 -20.53 4.12 4.67
CA GLU A 35 -20.45 3.39 3.39
C GLU A 35 -20.32 4.35 2.19
N GLU A 36 -21.09 5.45 2.18
CA GLU A 36 -20.99 6.43 1.11
C GLU A 36 -19.66 7.20 1.14
N SER A 37 -19.13 7.46 2.34
CA SER A 37 -17.81 8.10 2.46
C SER A 37 -16.71 7.18 1.93
N GLU A 38 -16.75 5.88 2.26
CA GLU A 38 -15.79 4.90 1.78
C GLU A 38 -15.88 4.69 0.25
N ALA A 39 -17.09 4.60 -0.29
CA ALA A 39 -17.30 4.51 -1.74
C ALA A 39 -16.72 5.74 -2.47
N LEU A 40 -16.90 6.95 -1.89
CA LEU A 40 -16.35 8.18 -2.46
C LEU A 40 -14.82 8.22 -2.35
N ILE A 41 -14.25 7.81 -1.20
CA ILE A 41 -12.81 7.70 -0.99
C ILE A 41 -12.19 6.75 -2.00
N TYR A 42 -12.75 5.53 -2.12
CA TYR A 42 -12.30 4.53 -3.10
C TYR A 42 -12.32 5.10 -4.52
N LYS A 43 -13.44 5.70 -4.94
CA LYS A 43 -13.59 6.28 -6.27
C LYS A 43 -12.54 7.37 -6.55
N CYS A 44 -12.37 8.32 -5.63
CA CYS A 44 -11.45 9.44 -5.81
C CYS A 44 -9.99 8.97 -5.87
N THR A 45 -9.59 8.09 -4.96
CA THR A 45 -8.21 7.56 -4.91
C THR A 45 -7.90 6.66 -6.10
N ASN A 46 -8.88 5.88 -6.60
CA ASN A 46 -8.73 5.09 -7.83
C ASN A 46 -8.59 5.98 -9.07
N ILE A 47 -9.40 7.04 -9.22
CA ILE A 47 -9.28 8.00 -10.33
C ILE A 47 -7.90 8.66 -10.30
N TRP A 48 -7.46 9.12 -9.12
CA TRP A 48 -6.15 9.70 -8.92
C TRP A 48 -5.04 8.74 -9.36
N ALA A 49 -5.01 7.54 -8.80
CA ALA A 49 -3.97 6.55 -9.06
C ALA A 49 -3.96 6.10 -10.53
N ASN A 50 -5.13 5.78 -11.12
CA ASN A 50 -5.24 5.38 -12.52
C ASN A 50 -4.76 6.49 -13.47
N SER A 51 -5.07 7.76 -13.19
CA SER A 51 -4.63 8.88 -14.03
C SER A 51 -3.09 9.00 -14.06
N LEU A 52 -2.45 8.81 -12.90
CA LEU A 52 -0.99 8.82 -12.77
C LEU A 52 -0.33 7.64 -13.49
N LEU A 53 -0.90 6.44 -13.37
CA LEU A 53 -0.41 5.24 -14.04
C LEU A 53 -0.55 5.34 -15.56
N LYS A 54 -1.69 5.82 -16.05
CA LYS A 54 -1.92 6.06 -17.49
C LYS A 54 -0.93 7.06 -18.06
N LEU A 55 -0.72 8.19 -17.37
CA LEU A 55 0.20 9.22 -17.80
C LEU A 55 1.66 8.74 -17.81
N ALA A 56 2.01 7.88 -16.84
CA ALA A 56 3.32 7.22 -16.81
C ALA A 56 3.49 6.16 -17.90
N GLY A 57 2.39 5.66 -18.49
CA GLY A 57 2.41 4.60 -19.50
C GLY A 57 2.63 3.21 -18.88
N VAL A 58 2.10 3.00 -17.66
CA VAL A 58 2.24 1.73 -16.94
C VAL A 58 1.19 0.73 -17.44
N LYS A 59 1.65 -0.48 -17.77
CA LYS A 59 0.81 -1.65 -18.00
C LYS A 59 0.94 -2.60 -16.80
N ILE A 60 -0.17 -3.13 -16.32
CA ILE A 60 -0.19 -4.01 -15.16
C ILE A 60 -0.77 -5.36 -15.56
N ASN A 61 -0.01 -6.42 -15.34
CA ASN A 61 -0.50 -7.80 -15.44
C ASN A 61 -0.80 -8.28 -14.02
N VAL A 62 -2.06 -8.59 -13.75
CA VAL A 62 -2.52 -9.03 -12.43
C VAL A 62 -2.74 -10.54 -12.45
N HIS A 63 -2.26 -11.21 -11.41
CA HIS A 63 -2.38 -12.65 -11.22
C HIS A 63 -2.90 -12.95 -9.82
N GLY A 64 -3.81 -13.89 -9.68
CA GLY A 64 -4.29 -14.38 -8.39
C GLY A 64 -5.18 -13.39 -7.64
N ILE A 65 -5.89 -12.49 -8.32
CA ILE A 65 -6.81 -11.52 -7.68
C ILE A 65 -7.89 -12.24 -6.86
N GLU A 66 -8.27 -13.44 -7.25
CA GLU A 66 -9.21 -14.33 -6.59
C GLU A 66 -8.74 -14.83 -5.22
N ASN A 67 -7.44 -14.74 -4.93
CA ASN A 67 -6.85 -15.09 -3.62
C ASN A 67 -7.13 -14.04 -2.53
N ILE A 68 -7.69 -12.89 -2.90
CA ILE A 68 -8.05 -11.85 -1.93
C ILE A 68 -9.37 -12.19 -1.24
N PRO A 69 -9.40 -12.49 0.08
CA PRO A 69 -10.65 -12.70 0.80
C PRO A 69 -11.57 -11.48 0.69
N GLN A 70 -12.83 -11.71 0.26
CA GLN A 70 -13.78 -10.60 0.03
C GLN A 70 -14.48 -10.15 1.32
N ASP A 71 -14.68 -11.06 2.25
CA ASP A 71 -15.45 -10.93 3.49
C ASP A 71 -14.60 -10.64 4.73
N LYS A 72 -13.27 -10.57 4.59
CA LYS A 72 -12.33 -10.38 5.69
C LYS A 72 -11.48 -9.13 5.51
N THR A 73 -11.10 -8.50 6.62
CA THR A 73 -10.01 -7.53 6.67
C THR A 73 -8.69 -8.26 6.42
N VAL A 74 -7.81 -7.67 5.62
CA VAL A 74 -6.58 -8.32 5.13
C VAL A 74 -5.36 -7.44 5.42
N LEU A 75 -4.27 -8.07 5.86
CA LEU A 75 -2.93 -7.49 5.79
C LEU A 75 -2.27 -7.92 4.49
N PHE A 76 -2.12 -6.98 3.54
CA PHE A 76 -1.32 -7.20 2.34
C PHE A 76 0.15 -6.99 2.68
N VAL A 77 0.97 -8.00 2.47
CA VAL A 77 2.42 -7.94 2.71
C VAL A 77 3.13 -8.03 1.37
N GLY A 78 3.83 -6.97 0.97
CA GLY A 78 4.52 -6.92 -0.32
C GLY A 78 5.99 -6.52 -0.23
N ASN A 79 6.75 -6.86 -1.27
CA ASN A 79 8.05 -6.24 -1.51
C ASN A 79 7.85 -4.80 -2.01
N HIS A 80 8.87 -3.96 -1.80
CA HIS A 80 8.80 -2.53 -2.15
C HIS A 80 9.89 -2.17 -3.16
N GLN A 81 9.50 -1.99 -4.42
CA GLN A 81 10.46 -1.70 -5.48
C GLN A 81 10.57 -0.20 -5.78
N GLY A 82 9.45 0.55 -5.74
CA GLY A 82 9.45 1.93 -6.16
C GLY A 82 8.24 2.74 -5.69
N ASN A 83 8.22 4.04 -6.04
CA ASN A 83 7.12 4.94 -5.71
C ASN A 83 5.80 4.53 -6.42
N PHE A 84 5.91 3.88 -7.57
CA PHE A 84 4.75 3.43 -8.34
C PHE A 84 4.03 2.24 -7.74
N ASP A 85 4.61 1.56 -6.73
CA ASP A 85 3.93 0.50 -6.00
C ASP A 85 2.61 1.01 -5.40
N ILE A 86 2.61 2.21 -4.82
CA ILE A 86 1.44 2.78 -4.12
C ILE A 86 0.22 2.93 -5.06
N PRO A 87 0.31 3.66 -6.19
CA PRO A 87 -0.82 3.77 -7.10
C PRO A 87 -1.23 2.43 -7.73
N ILE A 88 -0.31 1.47 -7.91
CA ILE A 88 -0.64 0.12 -8.38
C ILE A 88 -1.50 -0.61 -7.35
N TYR A 89 -1.11 -0.65 -6.08
CA TYR A 89 -1.92 -1.26 -5.03
C TYR A 89 -3.32 -0.62 -4.92
N ILE A 90 -3.42 0.71 -4.95
CA ILE A 90 -4.69 1.44 -4.88
C ILE A 90 -5.63 1.06 -6.03
N THR A 91 -5.09 0.82 -7.22
CA THR A 91 -5.93 0.51 -8.40
C THR A 91 -6.28 -0.96 -8.52
N GLN A 92 -5.47 -1.86 -7.98
CA GLN A 92 -5.66 -3.31 -8.18
C GLN A 92 -6.34 -4.00 -7.01
N ILE A 93 -6.39 -3.39 -5.82
CA ILE A 93 -7.14 -3.96 -4.69
C ILE A 93 -8.55 -3.38 -4.66
N PRO A 94 -9.62 -4.22 -4.75
CA PRO A 94 -11.01 -3.76 -4.93
C PRO A 94 -11.66 -3.29 -3.61
N ARG A 95 -10.94 -2.52 -2.79
CA ARG A 95 -11.42 -1.91 -1.53
C ARG A 95 -10.55 -0.75 -1.11
N VAL A 96 -11.02 0.04 -0.14
CA VAL A 96 -10.18 1.05 0.52
C VAL A 96 -9.06 0.35 1.30
N ILE A 97 -7.82 0.79 1.09
CA ILE A 97 -6.64 0.23 1.75
C ILE A 97 -5.79 1.33 2.35
N GLY A 98 -5.32 1.10 3.58
CA GLY A 98 -4.31 1.93 4.22
C GLY A 98 -2.88 1.44 3.92
N PHE A 99 -1.91 2.26 4.30
CA PHE A 99 -0.49 1.93 4.18
C PHE A 99 0.24 2.26 5.48
N ILE A 100 1.25 1.45 5.82
CA ILE A 100 2.25 1.87 6.82
C ILE A 100 3.28 2.74 6.11
N SER A 101 3.15 4.04 6.28
CA SER A 101 3.90 5.05 5.54
C SER A 101 4.96 5.75 6.40
N LYS A 102 5.95 6.35 5.75
CA LYS A 102 6.98 7.14 6.39
C LYS A 102 6.42 8.46 6.94
N ILE A 103 6.81 8.86 8.16
CA ILE A 103 6.28 10.05 8.87
C ILE A 103 6.43 11.34 8.06
N GLU A 104 7.49 11.46 7.24
CA GLU A 104 7.75 12.66 6.46
C GLU A 104 6.67 12.99 5.44
N VAL A 105 5.92 11.98 4.97
CA VAL A 105 4.81 12.19 4.03
C VAL A 105 3.64 12.93 4.69
N GLU A 106 3.52 12.83 6.01
CA GLU A 106 2.51 13.58 6.80
C GLU A 106 2.64 15.10 6.66
N LYS A 107 3.82 15.59 6.27
CA LYS A 107 4.09 17.04 6.10
C LYS A 107 3.41 17.63 4.86
N ILE A 108 2.89 16.81 3.93
CA ILE A 108 2.25 17.25 2.70
C ILE A 108 0.73 17.32 2.93
N PRO A 109 0.10 18.53 3.06
CA PRO A 109 -1.25 18.68 3.61
C PRO A 109 -2.35 17.90 2.88
N LEU A 110 -2.44 18.03 1.57
CA LEU A 110 -3.48 17.35 0.77
C LEU A 110 -3.24 15.83 0.74
N VAL A 111 -1.99 15.40 0.59
CA VAL A 111 -1.62 13.98 0.62
C VAL A 111 -1.96 13.38 1.99
N ARG A 112 -1.57 14.04 3.09
CA ARG A 112 -1.93 13.63 4.45
C ARG A 112 -3.43 13.45 4.61
N THR A 113 -4.23 14.39 4.09
CA THR A 113 -5.68 14.33 4.23
C THR A 113 -6.25 13.07 3.57
N TRP A 114 -5.86 12.77 2.31
CA TRP A 114 -6.27 11.57 1.62
C TRP A 114 -5.75 10.30 2.28
N MET A 115 -4.50 10.29 2.76
CA MET A 115 -3.93 9.16 3.49
C MET A 115 -4.67 8.88 4.80
N ASN A 116 -5.16 9.92 5.51
CA ASN A 116 -5.99 9.74 6.70
C ASN A 116 -7.35 9.09 6.34
N PHE A 117 -7.97 9.48 5.23
CA PHE A 117 -9.20 8.84 4.74
C PHE A 117 -8.98 7.37 4.32
N LEU A 118 -7.78 7.04 3.83
CA LEU A 118 -7.37 5.67 3.52
C LEU A 118 -6.96 4.87 4.76
N HIS A 119 -7.08 5.43 5.98
CA HIS A 119 -6.64 4.80 7.23
C HIS A 119 -5.15 4.47 7.27
N CYS A 120 -4.31 5.24 6.57
CA CYS A 120 -2.86 5.08 6.61
C CYS A 120 -2.31 5.36 8.01
N VAL A 121 -1.22 4.69 8.34
CA VAL A 121 -0.49 4.88 9.59
C VAL A 121 0.88 5.47 9.30
N PHE A 122 1.18 6.66 9.81
CA PHE A 122 2.48 7.27 9.71
C PHE A 122 3.41 6.73 10.79
N MET A 123 4.59 6.27 10.37
CA MET A 123 5.59 5.61 11.22
C MET A 123 6.91 6.38 11.20
N ASP A 124 7.36 6.80 12.38
CA ASP A 124 8.71 7.31 12.59
C ASP A 124 9.66 6.13 12.80
N ARG A 125 10.41 5.79 11.76
CA ARG A 125 11.33 4.63 11.76
C ARG A 125 12.63 4.89 12.49
N SER A 126 12.93 6.14 12.83
CA SER A 126 14.12 6.53 13.59
C SER A 126 13.94 6.32 15.10
N ASN A 127 12.69 6.17 15.57
CA ASN A 127 12.34 6.04 16.97
C ASN A 127 11.59 4.73 17.22
N LEU A 128 12.21 3.80 17.95
CA LEU A 128 11.65 2.46 18.22
C LEU A 128 10.30 2.53 18.96
N ARG A 129 10.16 3.41 19.95
CA ARG A 129 8.91 3.59 20.70
C ARG A 129 7.78 4.07 19.78
N LYS A 130 8.03 5.12 18.98
CA LYS A 130 7.04 5.63 18.02
C LYS A 130 6.69 4.63 16.93
N SER A 131 7.67 3.82 16.49
CA SER A 131 7.42 2.71 15.58
C SER A 131 6.48 1.67 16.21
N GLY A 132 6.67 1.34 17.50
CA GLY A 132 5.76 0.45 18.24
C GLY A 132 4.34 1.02 18.35
N GLU A 133 4.20 2.31 18.65
CA GLU A 133 2.91 3.00 18.69
C GLU A 133 2.20 2.98 17.31
N ALA A 134 2.95 3.12 16.22
CA ALA A 134 2.42 3.00 14.87
C ALA A 134 1.90 1.57 14.57
N ILE A 135 2.63 0.54 15.00
CA ILE A 135 2.15 -0.85 14.89
C ILE A 135 0.85 -1.05 15.67
N ILE A 136 0.73 -0.51 16.89
CA ILE A 136 -0.51 -0.59 17.68
C ILE A 136 -1.68 0.08 16.96
N ARG A 137 -1.48 1.26 16.35
CA ARG A 137 -2.51 1.92 15.52
C ARG A 137 -2.90 1.08 14.32
N GLY A 138 -1.92 0.45 13.64
CA GLY A 138 -2.20 -0.45 12.51
C GLY A 138 -3.01 -1.68 12.93
N ILE A 139 -2.71 -2.29 14.08
CA ILE A 139 -3.49 -3.39 14.64
C ILE A 139 -4.94 -2.94 14.91
N LYS A 140 -5.11 -1.74 15.47
CA LYS A 140 -6.46 -1.19 15.71
C LYS A 140 -7.22 -1.01 14.38
N ASN A 141 -6.61 -0.39 13.37
CA ASN A 141 -7.25 -0.22 12.06
C ASN A 141 -7.68 -1.56 11.44
N LEU A 142 -6.83 -2.60 11.50
CA LEU A 142 -7.18 -3.93 11.02
C LEU A 142 -8.37 -4.55 11.79
N LYS A 143 -8.43 -4.36 13.11
CA LYS A 143 -9.56 -4.82 13.94
C LYS A 143 -10.85 -4.05 13.66
N ASP A 144 -10.72 -2.78 13.28
CA ASP A 144 -11.85 -1.90 12.93
C ASP A 144 -12.34 -2.15 11.48
N GLY A 145 -11.76 -3.12 10.74
CA GLY A 145 -12.22 -3.50 9.40
C GLY A 145 -11.42 -2.89 8.24
N HIS A 146 -10.37 -2.11 8.52
CA HIS A 146 -9.59 -1.42 7.49
C HIS A 146 -8.37 -2.24 7.07
N SER A 147 -8.36 -2.73 5.84
CA SER A 147 -7.22 -3.47 5.27
C SER A 147 -5.99 -2.58 5.10
N ILE A 148 -4.81 -3.15 5.31
CA ILE A 148 -3.54 -2.41 5.28
C ILE A 148 -2.54 -3.11 4.37
N VAL A 149 -1.76 -2.32 3.62
CA VAL A 149 -0.55 -2.75 2.92
C VAL A 149 0.66 -2.39 3.76
N ILE A 150 1.58 -3.35 3.92
CA ILE A 150 2.87 -3.11 4.55
C ILE A 150 4.01 -3.65 3.68
N PHE A 151 5.13 -2.94 3.69
CA PHE A 151 6.39 -3.33 3.08
C PHE A 151 7.41 -3.63 4.19
N PRO A 152 7.59 -4.91 4.58
CA PRO A 152 8.40 -5.27 5.75
C PRO A 152 9.90 -4.98 5.59
N GLU A 153 10.37 -4.79 4.36
CA GLU A 153 11.73 -4.33 4.08
C GLU A 153 12.04 -2.95 4.73
N GLY A 154 11.00 -2.14 4.91
CA GLY A 154 11.13 -0.80 5.48
C GLY A 154 11.78 0.22 4.56
N THR A 155 12.15 -0.15 3.34
CA THR A 155 12.72 0.74 2.31
C THR A 155 12.49 0.14 0.93
N ARG A 156 12.62 0.94 -0.13
CA ARG A 156 12.54 0.49 -1.53
C ARG A 156 13.83 -0.22 -1.93
N SER A 157 13.69 -1.32 -2.68
CA SER A 157 14.81 -2.08 -3.24
C SER A 157 15.39 -1.43 -4.50
N LYS A 158 14.57 -0.68 -5.26
CA LYS A 158 14.94 -0.01 -6.53
C LYS A 158 15.50 -0.99 -7.58
N GLY A 159 15.00 -2.22 -7.59
CA GLY A 159 15.45 -3.28 -8.47
C GLY A 159 16.60 -4.13 -7.92
N GLY A 160 17.08 -3.85 -6.72
CA GLY A 160 17.97 -4.73 -5.98
C GLY A 160 17.24 -5.93 -5.36
N PRO A 161 17.96 -6.84 -4.72
CA PRO A 161 17.37 -8.02 -4.07
C PRO A 161 16.41 -7.62 -2.95
N ILE A 162 15.41 -8.47 -2.69
CA ILE A 162 14.51 -8.31 -1.54
C ILE A 162 15.35 -8.34 -0.26
N LYS A 163 15.13 -7.32 0.60
CA LYS A 163 15.75 -7.26 1.91
C LYS A 163 14.99 -8.16 2.90
N GLU A 164 15.66 -8.49 3.98
CA GLU A 164 15.06 -9.27 5.07
C GLU A 164 13.79 -8.59 5.60
N PHE A 165 12.75 -9.38 5.80
CA PHE A 165 11.47 -8.91 6.31
C PHE A 165 11.50 -8.76 7.83
N LYS A 166 11.20 -7.55 8.30
CA LYS A 166 11.17 -7.23 9.73
C LYS A 166 10.03 -7.96 10.44
N ALA A 167 10.34 -8.84 11.37
CA ALA A 167 9.37 -9.63 12.14
C ALA A 167 8.29 -8.77 12.84
N GLY A 168 8.65 -7.56 13.28
CA GLY A 168 7.70 -6.62 13.89
C GLY A 168 6.50 -6.26 13.02
N SER A 169 6.65 -6.32 11.68
CA SER A 169 5.59 -6.05 10.71
C SER A 169 4.47 -7.09 10.79
N PHE A 170 4.80 -8.33 11.10
CA PHE A 170 3.84 -9.45 11.16
C PHE A 170 2.97 -9.43 12.40
N LYS A 171 3.36 -8.66 13.45
CA LYS A 171 2.51 -8.40 14.62
C LYS A 171 1.18 -7.73 14.23
N LEU A 172 1.13 -7.01 13.11
CA LEU A 172 -0.11 -6.44 12.57
C LEU A 172 -1.16 -7.54 12.37
N ALA A 173 -0.83 -8.60 11.66
CA ALA A 173 -1.75 -9.71 11.37
C ALA A 173 -1.97 -10.60 12.59
N THR A 174 -0.89 -11.06 13.26
CA THR A 174 -1.02 -12.02 14.37
C THR A 174 -1.78 -11.46 15.58
N LYS A 175 -1.69 -10.13 15.84
CA LYS A 175 -2.43 -9.47 16.94
C LYS A 175 -3.83 -9.01 16.55
N SER A 176 -4.10 -8.76 15.26
CA SER A 176 -5.47 -8.51 14.77
C SER A 176 -6.20 -9.78 14.39
N LYS A 177 -5.49 -10.89 14.20
CA LYS A 177 -6.00 -12.18 13.72
C LYS A 177 -6.57 -12.12 12.30
N CYS A 178 -6.13 -11.16 11.49
CA CYS A 178 -6.51 -11.07 10.08
C CYS A 178 -5.58 -11.92 9.20
N PRO A 179 -6.06 -12.47 8.08
CA PRO A 179 -5.23 -13.18 7.12
C PRO A 179 -4.16 -12.24 6.51
N ILE A 180 -3.03 -12.83 6.13
CA ILE A 180 -1.99 -12.20 5.31
C ILE A 180 -2.20 -12.64 3.86
N VAL A 181 -2.26 -11.67 2.94
CA VAL A 181 -2.12 -11.93 1.51
C VAL A 181 -0.72 -11.47 1.10
N PRO A 182 0.20 -12.40 0.81
CA PRO A 182 1.50 -12.04 0.24
C PRO A 182 1.30 -11.49 -1.17
N VAL A 183 2.04 -10.42 -1.52
CA VAL A 183 1.92 -9.77 -2.83
C VAL A 183 3.30 -9.55 -3.43
N THR A 184 3.54 -10.11 -4.61
CA THR A 184 4.76 -9.82 -5.36
C THR A 184 4.53 -8.67 -6.33
N MET A 185 5.35 -7.64 -6.23
CA MET A 185 5.50 -6.57 -7.19
C MET A 185 6.77 -6.81 -7.99
N ASP A 186 6.65 -6.96 -9.32
CA ASP A 186 7.81 -7.18 -10.19
C ASP A 186 7.81 -6.19 -11.35
N GLY A 187 8.85 -5.37 -11.42
CA GLY A 187 9.10 -4.43 -12.51
C GLY A 187 8.71 -2.97 -12.25
N SER A 188 8.09 -2.62 -11.12
CA SER A 188 7.66 -1.23 -10.84
C SER A 188 8.83 -0.25 -10.71
N TYR A 189 10.00 -0.70 -10.26
CA TYR A 189 11.21 0.12 -10.19
C TYR A 189 11.68 0.62 -11.56
N LYS A 190 11.38 -0.12 -12.64
CA LYS A 190 11.76 0.24 -14.02
C LYS A 190 11.08 1.52 -14.49
N ILE A 191 9.99 1.94 -13.85
CA ILE A 191 9.21 3.12 -14.24
C ILE A 191 9.95 4.42 -13.89
N MET A 192 10.63 4.51 -12.73
CA MET A 192 11.26 5.76 -12.30
C MET A 192 12.60 5.58 -11.56
N GLU A 193 12.90 4.43 -11.00
CA GLU A 193 13.99 4.29 -10.01
C GLU A 193 15.14 3.41 -10.51
N HIS A 194 15.06 2.93 -11.75
CA HIS A 194 16.08 2.07 -12.34
C HIS A 194 17.39 2.83 -12.59
N GLY A 195 18.50 2.36 -12.01
CA GLY A 195 19.83 2.93 -12.22
C GLY A 195 19.99 4.38 -11.77
N ASN A 196 19.23 4.82 -10.74
CA ASN A 196 19.16 6.22 -10.29
C ASN A 196 18.61 7.20 -11.34
N ASP A 197 17.95 6.71 -12.38
CA ASP A 197 17.30 7.55 -13.37
C ASP A 197 16.03 8.20 -12.78
N PRO A 198 15.93 9.54 -12.73
CA PRO A 198 14.77 10.23 -12.18
C PRO A 198 13.61 10.33 -13.17
N TRP A 199 13.79 9.86 -14.42
CA TRP A 199 12.81 10.03 -15.47
C TRP A 199 11.80 8.90 -15.53
N ILE A 200 10.52 9.27 -15.61
CA ILE A 200 9.42 8.31 -15.78
C ILE A 200 9.47 7.72 -17.19
N LYS A 201 9.54 6.39 -17.24
CA LYS A 201 9.51 5.58 -18.46
C LYS A 201 8.29 4.67 -18.46
N PRO A 202 7.65 4.43 -19.62
CA PRO A 202 6.64 3.38 -19.71
C PRO A 202 7.23 2.04 -19.32
N GLY A 203 6.41 1.22 -18.69
CA GLY A 203 6.86 -0.11 -18.27
C GLY A 203 5.69 -1.05 -18.01
N THR A 204 6.01 -2.32 -17.98
CA THR A 204 5.08 -3.38 -17.58
C THR A 204 5.44 -3.86 -16.18
N VAL A 205 4.42 -4.03 -15.35
CA VAL A 205 4.54 -4.52 -13.97
C VAL A 205 3.71 -5.77 -13.84
N ASN A 206 4.29 -6.82 -13.27
CA ASN A 206 3.56 -8.01 -12.88
C ASN A 206 3.22 -7.92 -11.39
N LEU A 207 1.95 -8.09 -11.06
CA LEU A 207 1.44 -8.08 -9.69
C LEU A 207 0.81 -9.42 -9.39
N TYR A 208 1.35 -10.13 -8.39
CA TYR A 208 0.87 -11.45 -7.98
C TYR A 208 0.28 -11.38 -6.58
N PHE A 209 -1.01 -11.69 -6.45
CA PHE A 209 -1.64 -11.95 -5.16
C PHE A 209 -1.53 -13.46 -4.89
N HIS A 210 -0.79 -13.84 -3.85
CA HIS A 210 -0.62 -15.24 -3.48
C HIS A 210 -1.76 -15.70 -2.55
N PRO A 211 -1.97 -17.01 -2.38
CA PRO A 211 -2.96 -17.54 -1.46
C PRO A 211 -2.83 -16.93 -0.06
N ALA A 212 -3.98 -16.63 0.55
CA ALA A 212 -4.04 -16.06 1.88
C ALA A 212 -3.51 -17.03 2.94
N ILE A 213 -2.78 -16.51 3.91
CA ILE A 213 -2.28 -17.24 5.08
C ILE A 213 -3.09 -16.80 6.28
N GLU A 214 -3.87 -17.73 6.87
CA GLU A 214 -4.61 -17.45 8.10
C GLU A 214 -3.64 -17.28 9.28
N THR A 215 -3.91 -16.30 10.13
CA THR A 215 -3.04 -16.02 11.29
C THR A 215 -3.71 -16.31 12.62
N ALA A 216 -5.03 -16.56 12.60
CA ALA A 216 -5.76 -16.98 13.78
C ALA A 216 -5.39 -18.42 14.15
N GLY A 217 -4.96 -18.65 15.40
CA GLY A 217 -4.63 -20.00 15.89
C GLY A 217 -3.20 -20.47 15.62
N LEU A 218 -2.35 -19.66 14.98
CA LEU A 218 -0.94 -20.02 14.76
C LEU A 218 -0.20 -20.18 16.10
N SER A 219 0.58 -21.24 16.23
CA SER A 219 1.53 -21.45 17.32
C SER A 219 2.61 -20.36 17.33
N LYS A 220 3.39 -20.30 18.40
CA LYS A 220 4.49 -19.32 18.50
C LYS A 220 5.54 -19.55 17.43
N GLU A 221 5.87 -20.80 17.16
CA GLU A 221 6.84 -21.23 16.16
C GLU A 221 6.39 -20.84 14.75
N GLU A 222 5.11 -21.05 14.43
CA GLU A 222 4.52 -20.65 13.15
C GLU A 222 4.52 -19.13 12.99
N GLN A 223 4.18 -18.36 14.04
CA GLN A 223 4.25 -16.89 14.00
C GLN A 223 5.69 -16.38 13.77
N ASP A 224 6.68 -17.01 14.40
CA ASP A 224 8.10 -16.64 14.24
C ASP A 224 8.63 -17.02 12.84
N ALA A 225 8.06 -18.03 12.18
CA ALA A 225 8.41 -18.43 10.82
C ALA A 225 7.76 -17.54 9.73
N LEU A 226 6.67 -16.83 10.02
CA LEU A 226 5.91 -16.04 9.04
C LEU A 226 6.78 -15.09 8.19
N PRO A 227 7.74 -14.32 8.75
CA PRO A 227 8.54 -13.40 7.95
C PRO A 227 9.29 -14.11 6.82
N LYS A 228 9.92 -15.23 7.13
CA LYS A 228 10.69 -16.02 6.16
C LYS A 228 9.79 -16.71 5.15
N THR A 229 8.68 -17.28 5.59
CA THR A 229 7.71 -17.96 4.75
C THR A 229 7.14 -16.98 3.71
N VAL A 230 6.65 -15.82 4.16
CA VAL A 230 6.08 -14.80 3.27
C VAL A 230 7.14 -14.22 2.34
N GLN A 231 8.37 -13.99 2.82
CA GLN A 231 9.48 -13.53 1.98
C GLN A 231 9.78 -14.52 0.87
N ASN A 232 9.84 -15.82 1.16
CA ASN A 232 10.12 -16.85 0.15
C ASN A 232 9.00 -16.93 -0.89
N ILE A 233 7.73 -16.84 -0.47
CA ILE A 233 6.57 -16.79 -1.38
C ILE A 233 6.70 -15.61 -2.35
N ILE A 234 6.97 -14.41 -1.83
CA ILE A 234 7.11 -13.20 -2.64
C ILE A 234 8.32 -13.30 -3.59
N ALA A 235 9.46 -13.78 -3.09
CA ALA A 235 10.68 -13.94 -3.88
C ALA A 235 10.52 -14.90 -5.05
N SER A 236 9.64 -15.89 -4.94
CA SER A 236 9.43 -16.94 -5.97
C SER A 236 8.90 -16.41 -7.32
N LYS A 237 8.40 -15.17 -7.36
CA LYS A 237 7.81 -14.55 -8.56
C LYS A 237 8.53 -13.27 -9.01
N ILE A 238 9.70 -12.98 -8.45
CA ILE A 238 10.55 -11.88 -8.92
C ILE A 238 11.51 -12.41 -9.98
N SER A 239 11.54 -11.71 -11.12
CA SER A 239 12.42 -12.01 -12.26
C SER A 239 13.75 -11.24 -12.19
#